data_c26c6116b31a5b0c1e4ed98b72b91f20
#
_entry.id   c26c6116b31a5b0c1e4ed98b72b91f20
#
_cell.length_a   1.000
_cell.length_b   1.000
_cell.length_c   1.000
_cell.angle_alpha   90.00
_cell.angle_beta   90.00
_cell.angle_gamma   90.00
#
_symmetry.space_group_name_H-M   'P 1'
#
loop_
_entity.id
_entity.type
_entity.pdbx_description
1 polymer ?
#
loop_
_entity_poly.entity_id
_entity_poly.type
_entity_poly.pdbx_seq_one_letter_code
_entity_poly.pdbx_strand_id
1 'polypeptide(L)'
;QKSRAWPRYCALPAAFALALSAIFISYAAQPYGNLRDAAVTTADLSGVRWSVDHPLDEDSKTAQVYQAQALDNAGADRFAAEFAAAHGVEFPDVDYYDDTALYMNHSTGDFLNITLHDGTWEYSLGSAAPVWDVPPQDVSEELLRETLDNLGFSVPADAAFTLSPYGATSYRAVFAVDLLPTEGGFLHGTLVCVLDAQDDGKAELSNLENRITTLAPVREEPILSPARALAALQSGKSFEGAWFAQSVQQIEVRSCTLDYLSDSKGFYQPVYRFELSLSGQSGSITDAVDYVPALA
;
A
#
# COMPACT_ATOMS: atom_id res chain seq x y z
N GLN A 1 3.90 66.85 19.35
CA GLN A 1 4.44 65.60 18.81
C GLN A 1 3.50 64.46 19.22
N LYS A 2 2.69 63.95 18.28
CA LYS A 2 1.86 62.76 18.52
C LYS A 2 2.65 61.53 18.02
N SER A 3 3.08 60.69 18.93
CA SER A 3 3.65 59.37 18.61
C SER A 3 2.57 58.47 18.01
N ARG A 4 2.72 58.09 16.74
CA ARG A 4 1.90 57.04 16.11
C ARG A 4 2.30 55.69 16.72
N ALA A 5 1.49 55.14 17.61
CA ALA A 5 1.56 53.76 18.02
C ALA A 5 1.06 52.92 16.84
N TRP A 6 1.95 52.16 16.22
CA TRP A 6 1.58 51.11 15.25
C TRP A 6 0.84 49.99 16.00
N PRO A 7 -0.28 49.52 15.49
CA PRO A 7 -1.06 48.51 16.21
C PRO A 7 -0.28 47.19 16.22
N ARG A 8 0.00 46.71 17.43
CA ARG A 8 0.66 45.42 17.72
C ARG A 8 -0.09 44.20 17.18
N TYR A 9 -1.26 44.38 16.55
CA TYR A 9 -2.14 43.32 16.04
C TYR A 9 -1.80 42.84 14.62
N CYS A 10 -0.92 43.54 13.89
CA CYS A 10 -0.52 43.10 12.54
C CYS A 10 0.66 42.12 12.52
N ALA A 11 1.39 41.95 13.63
CA ALA A 11 2.56 41.06 13.66
C ALA A 11 2.19 39.56 13.79
N LEU A 12 1.08 39.25 14.47
CA LEU A 12 0.65 37.87 14.69
C LEU A 12 0.17 37.17 13.41
N PRO A 13 -0.70 37.77 12.56
CA PRO A 13 -1.10 37.14 11.31
C PRO A 13 0.03 37.02 10.29
N ALA A 14 0.98 37.99 10.28
CA ALA A 14 2.14 37.90 9.40
C ALA A 14 3.12 36.79 9.82
N ALA A 15 3.36 36.63 11.13
CA ALA A 15 4.19 35.54 11.66
C ALA A 15 3.56 34.15 11.41
N PHE A 16 2.24 34.05 11.52
CA PHE A 16 1.50 32.82 11.24
C PHE A 16 1.50 32.48 9.74
N ALA A 17 1.33 33.47 8.87
CA ALA A 17 1.43 33.31 7.43
C ALA A 17 2.84 32.89 6.97
N LEU A 18 3.89 33.47 7.58
CA LEU A 18 5.28 33.10 7.33
C LEU A 18 5.59 31.69 7.82
N ALA A 19 5.08 31.31 9.00
CA ALA A 19 5.24 29.96 9.51
C ALA A 19 4.53 28.91 8.62
N LEU A 20 3.29 29.18 8.20
CA LEU A 20 2.58 28.32 7.24
C LEU A 20 3.30 28.23 5.89
N SER A 21 3.79 29.37 5.37
CA SER A 21 4.56 29.40 4.13
C SER A 21 5.88 28.63 4.25
N ALA A 22 6.57 28.71 5.38
CA ALA A 22 7.79 27.93 5.63
C ALA A 22 7.50 26.43 5.73
N ILE A 23 6.39 26.03 6.34
CA ILE A 23 5.93 24.63 6.40
C ILE A 23 5.59 24.13 4.98
N PHE A 24 4.85 24.91 4.19
CA PHE A 24 4.53 24.57 2.81
C PHE A 24 5.77 24.48 1.91
N ILE A 25 6.71 25.43 2.04
CA ILE A 25 7.96 25.40 1.28
C ILE A 25 8.83 24.20 1.72
N SER A 26 8.89 23.90 3.01
CA SER A 26 9.61 22.74 3.51
C SER A 26 8.98 21.41 3.01
N TYR A 27 7.65 21.30 3.02
CA TYR A 27 6.93 20.13 2.51
C TYR A 27 7.10 19.97 0.99
N ALA A 28 7.02 21.09 0.24
CA ALA A 28 7.23 21.09 -1.21
C ALA A 28 8.70 20.84 -1.61
N ALA A 29 9.65 21.11 -0.70
CA ALA A 29 11.08 20.89 -0.92
C ALA A 29 11.53 19.48 -0.55
N GLN A 30 10.70 18.68 0.12
CA GLN A 30 11.02 17.28 0.36
C GLN A 30 10.87 16.49 -0.95
N PRO A 31 11.91 15.74 -1.37
CA PRO A 31 11.86 15.00 -2.62
C PRO A 31 10.78 13.90 -2.58
N TYR A 32 10.57 13.29 -1.43
CA TYR A 32 9.64 12.19 -1.22
C TYR A 32 8.35 12.64 -0.54
N GLY A 33 7.27 11.86 -0.74
CA GLY A 33 6.01 12.02 -0.03
C GLY A 33 6.07 11.42 1.38
N ASN A 34 4.97 11.55 2.10
CA ASN A 34 4.79 10.78 3.33
C ASN A 34 4.47 9.33 2.94
N LEU A 35 5.09 8.39 3.62
CA LEU A 35 4.68 6.99 3.51
C LEU A 35 3.21 6.91 3.91
N ARG A 36 2.43 6.14 3.14
CA ARG A 36 0.99 5.97 3.35
C ARG A 36 0.79 5.44 4.77
N ASP A 37 -0.12 6.05 5.52
CA ASP A 37 -0.39 5.76 6.93
C ASP A 37 0.77 6.03 7.90
N ALA A 38 1.79 6.71 7.44
CA ALA A 38 2.90 7.17 8.27
C ALA A 38 2.52 8.29 9.26
N ALA A 39 1.37 8.23 9.86
CA ALA A 39 1.25 8.69 11.21
C ALA A 39 2.10 7.73 12.05
N VAL A 40 3.41 7.97 12.11
CA VAL A 40 4.31 7.27 13.03
C VAL A 40 3.70 7.43 14.41
N THR A 41 2.92 6.46 14.82
CA THR A 41 2.25 6.45 16.11
C THR A 41 3.31 6.09 17.12
N THR A 42 3.58 7.00 18.03
CA THR A 42 4.48 6.73 19.14
C THR A 42 3.71 5.91 20.17
N ALA A 43 3.95 4.61 20.23
CA ALA A 43 3.43 3.75 21.29
C ALA A 43 4.36 3.79 22.53
N ASP A 44 3.78 3.75 23.73
CA ASP A 44 4.56 3.55 24.95
C ASP A 44 4.85 2.06 25.15
N LEU A 45 6.04 1.64 24.75
CA LEU A 45 6.51 0.26 24.88
C LEU A 45 7.49 0.08 26.06
N SER A 46 7.56 1.04 27.00
CA SER A 46 8.53 1.04 28.10
C SER A 46 8.41 -0.15 29.07
N GLY A 47 7.23 -0.79 29.12
CA GLY A 47 6.98 -1.98 29.94
C GLY A 47 7.14 -3.31 29.22
N VAL A 48 7.43 -3.30 27.93
CA VAL A 48 7.49 -4.49 27.08
C VAL A 48 8.89 -5.10 27.11
N ARG A 49 8.96 -6.42 27.26
CA ARG A 49 10.22 -7.16 27.14
C ARG A 49 10.48 -7.51 25.68
N TRP A 50 11.69 -7.23 25.21
CA TRP A 50 12.13 -7.51 23.86
C TRP A 50 13.14 -8.65 23.83
N SER A 51 13.00 -9.52 22.87
CA SER A 51 14.00 -10.51 22.47
C SER A 51 14.20 -10.47 20.95
N VAL A 52 15.37 -10.86 20.49
CA VAL A 52 15.73 -10.90 19.09
C VAL A 52 16.36 -12.26 18.81
N ASP A 53 15.83 -13.00 17.85
CA ASP A 53 16.30 -14.36 17.54
C ASP A 53 17.74 -14.37 17.04
N HIS A 54 18.12 -13.37 16.23
CA HIS A 54 19.43 -13.25 15.63
C HIS A 54 19.96 -11.81 15.75
N PRO A 55 21.25 -11.60 16.05
CA PRO A 55 21.86 -10.27 16.05
C PRO A 55 21.63 -9.57 14.72
N LEU A 56 21.15 -8.31 14.77
CA LEU A 56 20.94 -7.49 13.60
C LEU A 56 22.24 -6.76 13.21
N ASP A 57 22.41 -6.57 11.90
CA ASP A 57 23.55 -5.85 11.34
C ASP A 57 23.57 -4.39 11.82
N GLU A 58 24.75 -3.92 12.23
CA GLU A 58 24.98 -2.54 12.67
C GLU A 58 25.46 -1.63 11.53
N ASP A 59 25.84 -2.20 10.39
CA ASP A 59 26.36 -1.44 9.26
C ASP A 59 25.24 -0.72 8.53
N SER A 60 25.44 0.58 8.29
CA SER A 60 24.56 1.38 7.42
C SER A 60 24.85 1.04 5.97
N LYS A 61 23.79 0.93 5.18
CA LYS A 61 23.82 0.61 3.75
C LYS A 61 23.18 1.76 2.96
N THR A 62 23.11 1.59 1.66
CA THR A 62 22.28 2.40 0.78
C THR A 62 21.16 1.55 0.18
N ALA A 63 20.06 2.19 -0.20
CA ALA A 63 18.98 1.54 -0.92
C ALA A 63 18.46 2.45 -2.03
N GLN A 64 18.04 1.84 -3.12
CA GLN A 64 17.44 2.55 -4.25
C GLN A 64 16.02 2.97 -3.90
N VAL A 65 15.67 4.25 -4.13
CA VAL A 65 14.27 4.71 -4.15
C VAL A 65 13.75 4.60 -5.56
N TYR A 66 12.52 4.12 -5.71
CA TYR A 66 11.83 3.99 -7.00
C TYR A 66 10.63 4.94 -7.05
N GLN A 67 10.16 5.21 -8.26
CA GLN A 67 8.95 5.99 -8.48
C GLN A 67 8.03 5.26 -9.47
N ALA A 68 6.77 5.13 -9.11
CA ALA A 68 5.74 4.65 -10.01
C ALA A 68 5.38 5.72 -11.05
N GLN A 69 4.84 5.28 -12.18
CA GLN A 69 4.35 6.18 -13.21
C GLN A 69 3.00 6.78 -12.75
N ALA A 70 3.05 8.02 -12.23
CA ALA A 70 1.85 8.75 -11.87
C ALA A 70 1.02 9.15 -13.10
N LEU A 71 -0.29 9.25 -12.90
CA LEU A 71 -1.25 9.75 -13.87
C LEU A 71 -1.81 11.10 -13.40
N ASP A 72 -2.06 12.00 -14.32
CA ASP A 72 -2.99 13.10 -14.13
C ASP A 72 -4.41 12.69 -14.58
N ASN A 73 -5.42 13.52 -14.35
CA ASN A 73 -6.78 13.21 -14.77
C ASN A 73 -6.89 12.88 -16.26
N ALA A 74 -6.15 13.60 -17.12
CA ALA A 74 -6.14 13.33 -18.56
C ALA A 74 -5.45 11.98 -18.88
N GLY A 75 -4.48 11.57 -18.08
CA GLY A 75 -3.85 10.25 -18.15
C GLY A 75 -4.80 9.15 -17.75
N ALA A 76 -5.55 9.36 -16.66
CA ALA A 76 -6.59 8.44 -16.21
C ALA A 76 -7.73 8.29 -17.21
N ASP A 77 -8.17 9.40 -17.85
CA ASP A 77 -9.18 9.35 -18.92
C ASP A 77 -8.72 8.51 -20.12
N ARG A 78 -7.47 8.68 -20.56
CA ARG A 78 -6.92 7.86 -21.64
C ARG A 78 -6.85 6.39 -21.25
N PHE A 79 -6.37 6.11 -20.04
CA PHE A 79 -6.32 4.74 -19.52
C PHE A 79 -7.72 4.11 -19.46
N ALA A 80 -8.72 4.81 -18.91
CA ALA A 80 -10.09 4.32 -18.82
C ALA A 80 -10.72 4.10 -20.21
N ALA A 81 -10.44 4.96 -21.20
CA ALA A 81 -10.90 4.77 -22.56
C ALA A 81 -10.25 3.55 -23.25
N GLU A 82 -8.94 3.35 -23.06
CA GLU A 82 -8.21 2.17 -23.56
C GLU A 82 -8.70 0.90 -22.87
N PHE A 83 -8.91 0.94 -21.55
CA PHE A 83 -9.47 -0.14 -20.76
C PHE A 83 -10.88 -0.51 -21.26
N ALA A 84 -11.76 0.48 -21.40
CA ALA A 84 -13.12 0.29 -21.91
C ALA A 84 -13.14 -0.38 -23.29
N ALA A 85 -12.27 0.09 -24.20
CA ALA A 85 -12.14 -0.47 -25.54
C ALA A 85 -11.59 -1.89 -25.54
N ALA A 86 -10.62 -2.20 -24.68
CA ALA A 86 -9.99 -3.52 -24.58
C ALA A 86 -10.95 -4.57 -24.00
N HIS A 87 -11.80 -4.17 -23.03
CA HIS A 87 -12.67 -5.09 -22.28
C HIS A 87 -14.14 -5.04 -22.72
N GLY A 88 -14.49 -4.20 -23.71
CA GLY A 88 -15.84 -4.09 -24.24
C GLY A 88 -16.85 -3.51 -23.25
N VAL A 89 -16.38 -2.66 -22.33
CA VAL A 89 -17.20 -1.97 -21.32
C VAL A 89 -17.34 -0.50 -21.65
N GLU A 90 -18.28 0.18 -21.00
CA GLU A 90 -18.48 1.63 -21.15
C GLU A 90 -18.57 2.27 -19.76
N PHE A 91 -17.97 3.46 -19.61
CA PHE A 91 -18.03 4.26 -18.39
C PHE A 91 -18.63 5.64 -18.73
N PRO A 92 -19.97 5.79 -18.70
CA PRO A 92 -20.60 7.07 -19.02
C PRO A 92 -20.38 8.16 -17.96
N ASP A 93 -20.07 7.78 -16.73
CA ASP A 93 -19.91 8.69 -15.60
C ASP A 93 -18.49 8.62 -15.03
N VAL A 94 -17.95 9.76 -14.59
CA VAL A 94 -16.63 9.86 -13.95
C VAL A 94 -16.67 10.85 -12.79
N ASP A 95 -16.06 10.45 -11.65
CA ASP A 95 -15.81 11.33 -10.50
C ASP A 95 -14.30 11.38 -10.21
N TYR A 96 -13.78 12.60 -9.99
CA TYR A 96 -12.38 12.80 -9.64
C TYR A 96 -12.27 13.20 -8.18
N TYR A 97 -11.34 12.54 -7.49
CA TYR A 97 -10.92 12.83 -6.14
C TYR A 97 -9.44 13.25 -6.13
N ASP A 98 -8.92 13.69 -4.99
CA ASP A 98 -7.54 14.20 -4.89
C ASP A 98 -6.49 13.19 -5.39
N ASP A 99 -6.70 11.89 -5.19
CA ASP A 99 -5.74 10.84 -5.49
C ASP A 99 -6.33 9.71 -6.35
N THR A 100 -7.58 9.78 -6.74
CA THR A 100 -8.26 8.75 -7.52
C THR A 100 -9.19 9.32 -8.56
N ALA A 101 -9.40 8.54 -9.65
CA ALA A 101 -10.46 8.77 -10.62
C ALA A 101 -11.36 7.53 -10.67
N LEU A 102 -12.64 7.71 -10.45
CA LEU A 102 -13.65 6.64 -10.44
C LEU A 102 -14.53 6.75 -11.68
N TYR A 103 -14.46 5.74 -12.55
CA TYR A 103 -15.26 5.60 -13.77
C TYR A 103 -16.37 4.60 -13.53
N MET A 104 -17.60 4.92 -13.93
CA MET A 104 -18.77 4.17 -13.51
C MET A 104 -19.75 3.91 -14.66
N ASN A 105 -20.37 2.73 -14.62
CA ASN A 105 -21.58 2.41 -15.36
C ASN A 105 -22.63 1.84 -14.41
N HIS A 106 -23.52 2.69 -13.95
CA HIS A 106 -24.58 2.29 -13.02
C HIS A 106 -25.61 1.32 -13.63
N SER A 107 -25.67 1.23 -14.97
CA SER A 107 -26.62 0.33 -15.64
C SER A 107 -26.15 -1.11 -15.65
N THR A 108 -24.84 -1.33 -15.77
CA THR A 108 -24.20 -2.66 -15.79
C THR A 108 -23.59 -3.04 -14.45
N GLY A 109 -23.28 -2.07 -13.59
CA GLY A 109 -22.56 -2.27 -12.34
C GLY A 109 -21.05 -2.31 -12.51
N ASP A 110 -20.51 -1.85 -13.64
CA ASP A 110 -19.07 -1.77 -13.86
C ASP A 110 -18.48 -0.52 -13.19
N PHE A 111 -17.42 -0.69 -12.41
CA PHE A 111 -16.70 0.40 -11.73
C PHE A 111 -15.21 0.21 -11.90
N LEU A 112 -14.52 1.22 -12.42
CA LEU A 112 -13.06 1.26 -12.52
C LEU A 112 -12.53 2.41 -11.67
N ASN A 113 -11.81 2.10 -10.60
CA ASN A 113 -11.15 3.06 -9.74
C ASN A 113 -9.64 3.07 -10.01
N ILE A 114 -9.08 4.21 -10.39
CA ILE A 114 -7.67 4.38 -10.72
C ILE A 114 -7.02 5.25 -9.65
N THR A 115 -5.93 4.76 -9.05
CA THR A 115 -5.09 5.53 -8.14
C THR A 115 -4.10 6.37 -8.96
N LEU A 116 -4.13 7.70 -8.80
CA LEU A 116 -3.40 8.62 -9.69
C LEU A 116 -1.89 8.64 -9.42
N HIS A 117 -1.46 8.49 -8.17
CA HIS A 117 -0.04 8.62 -7.83
C HIS A 117 0.83 7.42 -8.26
N ASP A 118 0.23 6.25 -8.52
CA ASP A 118 0.99 5.03 -8.88
C ASP A 118 0.40 4.25 -10.07
N GLY A 119 -0.76 4.68 -10.60
CA GLY A 119 -1.40 4.05 -11.75
C GLY A 119 -2.01 2.67 -11.44
N THR A 120 -2.12 2.29 -10.17
CA THR A 120 -2.82 1.06 -9.77
C THR A 120 -4.32 1.23 -9.97
N TRP A 121 -5.05 0.13 -10.15
CA TRP A 121 -6.48 0.20 -10.38
C TRP A 121 -7.23 -0.98 -9.77
N GLU A 122 -8.50 -0.74 -9.50
CA GLU A 122 -9.48 -1.73 -9.08
C GLU A 122 -10.68 -1.69 -10.04
N TYR A 123 -11.11 -2.86 -10.51
CA TYR A 123 -12.23 -3.01 -11.41
C TYR A 123 -13.26 -3.98 -10.82
N SER A 124 -14.45 -3.48 -10.52
CA SER A 124 -15.61 -4.29 -10.18
C SER A 124 -16.33 -4.69 -11.45
N LEU A 125 -16.43 -5.99 -11.69
CA LEU A 125 -17.14 -6.55 -12.84
C LEU A 125 -18.64 -6.47 -12.55
N GLY A 126 -19.36 -5.89 -13.49
CA GLY A 126 -20.80 -5.79 -13.41
C GLY A 126 -21.53 -7.04 -13.90
N SER A 127 -22.59 -6.84 -14.64
CA SER A 127 -23.49 -7.92 -15.09
C SER A 127 -22.86 -8.97 -16.04
N ALA A 128 -21.65 -8.69 -16.54
CA ALA A 128 -20.89 -9.62 -17.41
C ALA A 128 -19.82 -10.42 -16.64
N ALA A 129 -19.85 -10.40 -15.31
CA ALA A 129 -18.91 -11.13 -14.47
C ALA A 129 -18.91 -12.62 -14.82
N PRO A 130 -17.73 -13.25 -15.02
CA PRO A 130 -17.64 -14.68 -15.29
C PRO A 130 -18.13 -15.51 -14.12
N VAL A 131 -18.89 -16.56 -14.41
CA VAL A 131 -19.39 -17.51 -13.42
C VAL A 131 -18.95 -18.92 -13.82
N TRP A 132 -18.45 -19.70 -12.85
CA TRP A 132 -18.02 -21.08 -13.07
C TRP A 132 -18.89 -22.07 -12.28
N ASP A 133 -19.14 -23.22 -12.85
CA ASP A 133 -19.89 -24.35 -12.23
C ASP A 133 -19.05 -25.11 -11.17
N VAL A 134 -18.17 -24.38 -10.46
CA VAL A 134 -17.35 -24.87 -9.34
C VAL A 134 -17.41 -23.85 -8.19
N PRO A 135 -17.26 -24.29 -6.94
CA PRO A 135 -17.21 -23.32 -5.82
C PRO A 135 -15.87 -22.54 -5.81
N PRO A 136 -15.81 -21.36 -5.17
CA PRO A 136 -14.64 -20.47 -5.21
C PRO A 136 -13.32 -21.13 -4.81
N GLN A 137 -13.33 -22.05 -3.83
CA GLN A 137 -12.13 -22.76 -3.36
C GLN A 137 -11.56 -23.76 -4.38
N ASP A 138 -12.37 -24.16 -5.36
CA ASP A 138 -12.01 -25.16 -6.39
C ASP A 138 -11.64 -24.50 -7.73
N VAL A 139 -11.64 -23.16 -7.81
CA VAL A 139 -11.18 -22.42 -8.98
C VAL A 139 -9.67 -22.62 -9.13
N SER A 140 -9.25 -23.24 -10.22
CA SER A 140 -7.83 -23.50 -10.48
C SER A 140 -7.12 -22.29 -11.07
N GLU A 141 -5.79 -22.23 -10.91
CA GLU A 141 -4.95 -21.22 -11.54
C GLU A 141 -5.15 -21.19 -13.06
N GLU A 142 -5.16 -22.37 -13.71
CA GLU A 142 -5.30 -22.49 -15.16
C GLU A 142 -6.63 -21.91 -15.65
N LEU A 143 -7.74 -22.27 -14.98
CA LEU A 143 -9.07 -21.75 -15.31
C LEU A 143 -9.14 -20.22 -15.16
N LEU A 144 -8.53 -19.69 -14.11
CA LEU A 144 -8.51 -18.24 -13.87
C LEU A 144 -7.64 -17.51 -14.89
N ARG A 145 -6.45 -18.04 -15.22
CA ARG A 145 -5.58 -17.47 -16.26
C ARG A 145 -6.28 -17.45 -17.62
N GLU A 146 -6.92 -18.53 -18.03
CA GLU A 146 -7.68 -18.61 -19.29
C GLU A 146 -8.83 -17.57 -19.29
N THR A 147 -9.54 -17.44 -18.18
CA THR A 147 -10.63 -16.45 -18.05
C THR A 147 -10.12 -15.04 -18.14
N LEU A 148 -9.03 -14.72 -17.44
CA LEU A 148 -8.42 -13.38 -17.49
C LEU A 148 -7.91 -13.05 -18.89
N ASP A 149 -7.27 -14.00 -19.58
CA ASP A 149 -6.82 -13.82 -20.96
C ASP A 149 -7.99 -13.56 -21.93
N ASN A 150 -9.08 -14.32 -21.77
CA ASN A 150 -10.31 -14.12 -22.55
C ASN A 150 -10.97 -12.76 -22.27
N LEU A 151 -10.83 -12.22 -21.06
CA LEU A 151 -11.25 -10.87 -20.69
C LEU A 151 -10.27 -9.78 -21.12
N GLY A 152 -9.10 -10.16 -21.68
CA GLY A 152 -8.04 -9.24 -22.11
C GLY A 152 -7.07 -8.81 -21.00
N PHE A 153 -7.12 -9.45 -19.82
CA PHE A 153 -6.19 -9.17 -18.73
C PHE A 153 -4.96 -10.07 -18.82
N SER A 154 -3.80 -9.47 -19.01
CA SER A 154 -2.54 -10.22 -19.08
C SER A 154 -1.98 -10.49 -17.69
N VAL A 155 -1.80 -11.78 -17.37
CA VAL A 155 -1.13 -12.23 -16.15
C VAL A 155 0.32 -12.63 -16.50
N PRO A 156 1.36 -12.06 -15.84
CA PRO A 156 2.73 -12.47 -16.07
C PRO A 156 2.90 -13.99 -15.91
N ALA A 157 3.65 -14.62 -16.83
CA ALA A 157 3.80 -16.07 -16.85
C ALA A 157 4.54 -16.62 -15.63
N ASP A 158 5.41 -15.81 -15.03
CA ASP A 158 6.21 -16.12 -13.83
C ASP A 158 5.53 -15.69 -12.52
N ALA A 159 4.30 -15.15 -12.58
CA ALA A 159 3.59 -14.75 -11.38
C ALA A 159 3.27 -15.96 -10.50
N ALA A 160 3.61 -15.86 -9.23
CA ALA A 160 3.26 -16.85 -8.22
C ALA A 160 1.76 -16.78 -7.91
N PHE A 161 1.10 -17.95 -7.89
CA PHE A 161 -0.33 -18.03 -7.62
C PHE A 161 -0.63 -18.51 -6.20
N THR A 162 -1.58 -17.87 -5.54
CA THR A 162 -2.15 -18.31 -4.27
C THR A 162 -3.66 -18.10 -4.25
N LEU A 163 -4.39 -19.04 -3.63
CA LEU A 163 -5.84 -18.94 -3.40
C LEU A 163 -6.10 -19.10 -1.90
N SER A 164 -6.80 -18.17 -1.29
CA SER A 164 -7.07 -18.17 0.15
C SER A 164 -8.47 -17.67 0.46
N PRO A 165 -9.09 -18.10 1.58
CA PRO A 165 -10.36 -17.54 2.04
C PRO A 165 -10.26 -16.04 2.29
N TYR A 166 -11.30 -15.29 1.91
CA TYR A 166 -11.43 -13.86 2.08
C TYR A 166 -12.84 -13.51 2.61
N GLY A 167 -13.11 -13.82 3.85
CA GLY A 167 -14.44 -13.69 4.44
C GLY A 167 -15.20 -15.01 4.51
N ALA A 168 -16.52 -14.95 4.67
CA ALA A 168 -17.36 -16.13 4.88
C ALA A 168 -17.68 -16.89 3.58
N THR A 169 -17.79 -16.17 2.45
CA THR A 169 -18.26 -16.71 1.17
C THR A 169 -17.35 -16.35 0.00
N SER A 170 -16.28 -15.62 0.25
CA SER A 170 -15.38 -15.12 -0.77
C SER A 170 -14.00 -15.75 -0.66
N TYR A 171 -13.30 -15.81 -1.78
CA TYR A 171 -11.90 -16.22 -1.88
C TYR A 171 -11.10 -15.16 -2.62
N ARG A 172 -9.83 -15.10 -2.31
CA ARG A 172 -8.87 -14.20 -2.93
C ARG A 172 -7.84 -15.03 -3.68
N ALA A 173 -7.85 -14.93 -5.00
CA ALA A 173 -6.80 -15.45 -5.85
C ALA A 173 -5.81 -14.35 -6.16
N VAL A 174 -4.53 -14.58 -5.90
CA VAL A 174 -3.46 -13.59 -6.05
C VAL A 174 -2.42 -14.12 -7.01
N PHE A 175 -2.14 -13.36 -8.06
CA PHE A 175 -0.97 -13.50 -8.91
C PHE A 175 0.05 -12.45 -8.49
N ALA A 176 1.22 -12.86 -8.03
CA ALA A 176 2.21 -11.98 -7.48
C ALA A 176 3.51 -12.03 -8.28
N VAL A 177 4.10 -10.87 -8.55
CA VAL A 177 5.38 -10.70 -9.23
C VAL A 177 6.33 -9.88 -8.36
N ASP A 178 7.62 -10.17 -8.44
CA ASP A 178 8.65 -9.40 -7.74
C ASP A 178 9.04 -8.19 -8.60
N LEU A 179 8.58 -7.01 -8.22
CA LEU A 179 8.88 -5.75 -8.91
C LEU A 179 10.07 -5.01 -8.28
N LEU A 180 10.45 -5.36 -7.06
CA LEU A 180 11.46 -4.66 -6.29
C LEU A 180 12.46 -5.64 -5.66
N PRO A 181 13.75 -5.25 -5.55
CA PRO A 181 14.76 -6.07 -4.90
C PRO A 181 14.57 -6.03 -3.37
N THR A 182 13.85 -6.99 -2.83
CA THR A 182 13.62 -7.12 -1.38
C THR A 182 14.46 -8.22 -0.75
N GLU A 183 14.81 -8.03 0.54
CA GLU A 183 15.47 -9.06 1.34
C GLU A 183 14.41 -9.96 1.97
N GLY A 184 14.21 -11.13 1.71
CA GLY A 184 13.21 -12.01 2.33
C GLY A 184 12.10 -12.48 1.39
N GLY A 185 12.24 -12.19 0.08
CA GLY A 185 11.39 -12.76 -0.97
C GLY A 185 9.95 -12.22 -0.96
N PHE A 186 9.74 -10.99 -0.50
CA PHE A 186 8.43 -10.35 -0.61
C PHE A 186 8.17 -9.88 -2.01
N LEU A 187 6.95 -10.11 -2.48
CA LEU A 187 6.50 -9.76 -3.82
C LEU A 187 5.81 -8.39 -3.78
N HIS A 188 6.28 -7.50 -4.66
CA HIS A 188 5.65 -6.20 -4.90
C HIS A 188 5.06 -6.20 -6.30
N GLY A 189 3.79 -6.07 -6.38
CA GLY A 189 3.02 -6.11 -7.61
C GLY A 189 2.16 -7.36 -7.64
N THR A 190 0.86 -7.13 -7.54
CA THR A 190 -0.12 -8.20 -7.50
C THR A 190 -1.27 -7.90 -8.44
N LEU A 191 -1.78 -8.94 -9.09
CA LEU A 191 -3.14 -8.95 -9.62
C LEU A 191 -3.98 -9.84 -8.70
N VAL A 192 -4.97 -9.25 -8.07
CA VAL A 192 -5.89 -9.94 -7.15
C VAL A 192 -7.23 -10.11 -7.83
N CYS A 193 -7.78 -11.32 -7.74
CA CYS A 193 -9.12 -11.65 -8.20
C CYS A 193 -9.97 -12.02 -6.99
N VAL A 194 -11.09 -11.35 -6.80
CA VAL A 194 -12.08 -11.72 -5.78
C VAL A 194 -13.11 -12.65 -6.39
N LEU A 195 -13.26 -13.80 -5.76
CA LEU A 195 -14.16 -14.87 -6.17
C LEU A 195 -15.26 -14.99 -5.13
N ASP A 196 -16.48 -14.65 -5.49
CA ASP A 196 -17.62 -14.72 -4.59
C ASP A 196 -18.44 -16.02 -4.84
N ALA A 197 -18.94 -16.63 -3.77
CA ALA A 197 -19.89 -17.71 -3.89
C ALA A 197 -21.28 -17.17 -4.13
N GLN A 198 -21.92 -17.63 -5.22
CA GLN A 198 -23.33 -17.41 -5.48
C GLN A 198 -24.23 -18.33 -4.64
N ASP A 199 -25.52 -18.04 -4.57
CA ASP A 199 -26.51 -18.81 -3.80
C ASP A 199 -26.58 -20.30 -4.20
N ASP A 200 -26.24 -20.62 -5.45
CA ASP A 200 -26.18 -21.98 -5.98
C ASP A 200 -24.81 -22.67 -5.78
N GLY A 201 -23.89 -21.99 -5.08
CA GLY A 201 -22.56 -22.50 -4.75
C GLY A 201 -21.52 -22.33 -5.85
N LYS A 202 -21.85 -21.66 -6.95
CA LYS A 202 -20.91 -21.35 -8.05
C LYS A 202 -19.99 -20.20 -7.69
N ALA A 203 -18.82 -20.16 -8.31
CA ALA A 203 -17.90 -19.05 -8.19
C ALA A 203 -18.20 -17.95 -9.22
N GLU A 204 -18.15 -16.71 -8.80
CA GLU A 204 -18.22 -15.52 -9.64
C GLU A 204 -16.96 -14.67 -9.46
N LEU A 205 -16.37 -14.19 -10.56
CA LEU A 205 -15.30 -13.21 -10.52
C LEU A 205 -15.90 -11.82 -10.38
N SER A 206 -15.92 -11.27 -9.17
CA SER A 206 -16.61 -10.01 -8.88
C SER A 206 -15.71 -8.78 -8.97
N ASN A 207 -14.41 -8.95 -8.68
CA ASN A 207 -13.48 -7.83 -8.61
C ASN A 207 -12.06 -8.22 -9.03
N LEU A 208 -11.35 -7.26 -9.65
CA LEU A 208 -9.94 -7.32 -9.99
C LEU A 208 -9.21 -6.12 -9.39
N GLU A 209 -8.15 -6.35 -8.63
CA GLU A 209 -7.24 -5.30 -8.15
C GLU A 209 -5.87 -5.48 -8.82
N ASN A 210 -5.42 -4.51 -9.60
CA ASN A 210 -4.09 -4.54 -10.19
C ASN A 210 -3.14 -3.56 -9.49
N ARG A 211 -2.10 -4.10 -8.91
CA ARG A 211 -0.99 -3.37 -8.27
C ARG A 211 0.35 -3.65 -8.97
N ILE A 212 0.29 -4.17 -10.19
CA ILE A 212 1.47 -4.34 -11.05
C ILE A 212 1.69 -3.00 -11.77
N THR A 213 2.70 -2.26 -11.34
CA THR A 213 3.03 -0.93 -11.90
C THR A 213 4.45 -0.90 -12.46
N THR A 214 4.74 0.08 -13.32
CA THR A 214 6.09 0.31 -13.82
C THR A 214 6.84 1.20 -12.84
N LEU A 215 7.97 0.71 -12.32
CA LEU A 215 8.81 1.41 -11.39
C LEU A 215 10.10 1.87 -12.06
N ALA A 216 10.43 3.15 -11.92
CA ALA A 216 11.68 3.72 -12.38
C ALA A 216 12.61 4.01 -11.20
N PRO A 217 13.89 3.63 -11.24
CA PRO A 217 14.86 4.00 -10.21
C PRO A 217 15.08 5.52 -10.22
N VAL A 218 15.01 6.14 -9.05
CA VAL A 218 15.18 7.59 -8.88
C VAL A 218 16.57 7.91 -8.37
N ARG A 219 16.88 7.43 -7.16
CA ARG A 219 18.14 7.72 -6.49
C ARG A 219 18.45 6.68 -5.42
N GLU A 220 19.73 6.41 -5.24
CA GLU A 220 20.24 5.64 -4.12
C GLU A 220 20.41 6.54 -2.89
N GLU A 221 19.85 6.12 -1.74
CA GLU A 221 19.84 6.89 -0.50
C GLU A 221 20.48 6.12 0.65
N PRO A 222 21.17 6.82 1.58
CA PRO A 222 21.60 6.20 2.82
C PRO A 222 20.40 5.72 3.65
N ILE A 223 20.51 4.51 4.19
CA ILE A 223 19.48 3.95 5.09
C ILE A 223 20.06 3.66 6.47
N LEU A 224 19.19 3.61 7.46
CA LEU A 224 19.52 3.14 8.80
C LEU A 224 20.08 1.73 8.74
N SER A 225 20.90 1.33 9.70
CA SER A 225 21.18 -0.09 9.88
C SER A 225 19.97 -0.82 10.49
N PRO A 226 19.83 -2.15 10.27
CA PRO A 226 18.81 -2.96 10.92
C PRO A 226 18.74 -2.79 12.44
N ALA A 227 19.90 -2.69 13.11
CA ALA A 227 19.97 -2.46 14.55
C ALA A 227 19.40 -1.09 14.95
N ARG A 228 19.64 -0.03 14.16
CA ARG A 228 19.07 1.30 14.41
C ARG A 228 17.56 1.34 14.12
N ALA A 229 17.10 0.61 13.11
CA ALA A 229 15.68 0.45 12.83
C ALA A 229 14.98 -0.30 13.98
N LEU A 230 15.59 -1.34 14.53
CA LEU A 230 15.08 -2.00 15.74
C LEU A 230 14.98 -1.03 16.93
N ALA A 231 15.99 -0.20 17.15
CA ALA A 231 15.93 0.81 18.21
C ALA A 231 14.79 1.83 18.01
N ALA A 232 14.47 2.19 16.75
CA ALA A 232 13.32 3.00 16.41
C ALA A 232 12.00 2.27 16.72
N LEU A 233 11.86 1.00 16.31
CA LEU A 233 10.71 0.16 16.64
C LEU A 233 10.50 0.05 18.16
N GLN A 234 11.55 -0.23 18.92
CA GLN A 234 11.52 -0.32 20.38
C GLN A 234 11.14 1.00 21.07
N SER A 235 11.39 2.12 20.42
CA SER A 235 10.94 3.45 20.89
C SER A 235 9.50 3.78 20.48
N GLY A 236 8.79 2.84 19.85
CA GLY A 236 7.41 3.03 19.38
C GLY A 236 7.29 3.82 18.07
N LYS A 237 8.37 3.98 17.33
CA LYS A 237 8.36 4.69 16.04
C LYS A 237 8.20 3.68 14.89
N SER A 238 6.96 3.31 14.61
CA SER A 238 6.62 2.39 13.53
C SER A 238 5.23 2.70 12.98
N PHE A 239 4.85 2.05 11.87
CA PHE A 239 3.56 2.33 11.22
C PHE A 239 2.37 1.74 11.96
N GLU A 240 2.52 0.57 12.59
CA GLU A 240 1.45 -0.18 13.24
C GLU A 240 1.52 -0.11 14.78
N GLY A 241 2.50 0.59 15.33
CA GLY A 241 2.84 0.59 16.76
C GLY A 241 1.71 0.91 17.73
N ALA A 242 0.62 1.55 17.28
CA ALA A 242 -0.48 1.94 18.16
C ALA A 242 -1.27 0.76 18.75
N TRP A 243 -1.36 -0.37 18.06
CA TRP A 243 -2.11 -1.55 18.52
C TRP A 243 -1.31 -2.47 19.46
N PHE A 244 0.02 -2.31 19.52
CA PHE A 244 0.84 -3.00 20.51
C PHE A 244 0.56 -2.55 21.95
N ALA A 245 0.04 -1.35 22.13
CA ALA A 245 -0.04 -0.68 23.43
C ALA A 245 -1.02 -1.34 24.43
N GLN A 246 -1.92 -2.21 24.01
CA GLN A 246 -3.07 -2.53 24.85
C GLN A 246 -2.94 -3.79 25.71
N SER A 247 -2.03 -4.71 25.46
CA SER A 247 -1.88 -5.93 26.28
C SER A 247 -0.60 -6.73 26.07
N VAL A 248 0.36 -6.24 25.28
CA VAL A 248 1.58 -6.97 24.97
C VAL A 248 2.59 -6.84 26.09
N GLN A 249 3.10 -7.97 26.60
CA GLN A 249 4.14 -8.00 27.63
C GLN A 249 5.51 -8.37 27.09
N GLN A 250 5.55 -9.11 25.99
CA GLN A 250 6.78 -9.52 25.35
C GLN A 250 6.62 -9.48 23.84
N ILE A 251 7.68 -8.98 23.18
CA ILE A 251 7.82 -8.97 21.73
C ILE A 251 9.13 -9.71 21.39
N GLU A 252 9.00 -10.72 20.55
CA GLU A 252 10.12 -11.44 19.96
C GLU A 252 10.24 -11.02 18.49
N VAL A 253 11.40 -10.47 18.11
CA VAL A 253 11.73 -10.13 16.73
C VAL A 253 12.28 -11.36 16.05
N ARG A 254 11.51 -11.92 15.10
CA ARG A 254 11.89 -13.12 14.35
C ARG A 254 12.76 -12.79 13.14
N SER A 255 12.38 -11.72 12.43
CA SER A 255 13.15 -11.26 11.27
C SER A 255 13.12 -9.76 11.14
N CYS A 256 14.11 -9.21 10.44
CA CYS A 256 14.19 -7.83 10.01
C CYS A 256 14.75 -7.82 8.58
N THR A 257 13.95 -7.43 7.62
CA THR A 257 14.30 -7.48 6.20
C THR A 257 14.01 -6.14 5.52
N LEU A 258 14.79 -5.81 4.47
CA LEU A 258 14.54 -4.62 3.66
C LEU A 258 13.31 -4.87 2.78
N ASP A 259 12.39 -3.92 2.78
CA ASP A 259 11.17 -3.90 2.01
C ASP A 259 10.89 -2.47 1.50
N TYR A 260 9.78 -2.25 0.81
CA TYR A 260 9.42 -0.96 0.24
C TYR A 260 7.94 -0.65 0.49
N LEU A 261 7.63 0.62 0.76
CA LEU A 261 6.26 1.11 0.82
C LEU A 261 6.09 2.32 -0.10
N SER A 262 4.94 2.39 -0.76
CA SER A 262 4.59 3.57 -1.57
C SER A 262 4.22 4.74 -0.68
N ASP A 263 4.63 5.93 -1.08
CA ASP A 263 4.28 7.17 -0.41
C ASP A 263 3.18 7.95 -1.16
N SER A 264 2.75 9.08 -0.59
CA SER A 264 1.70 9.93 -1.15
C SER A 264 2.06 10.63 -2.47
N LYS A 265 3.27 10.47 -2.97
CA LYS A 265 3.75 11.00 -4.26
C LYS A 265 4.13 9.89 -5.26
N GLY A 266 3.82 8.63 -4.93
CA GLY A 266 4.14 7.48 -5.76
C GLY A 266 5.59 7.02 -5.72
N PHE A 267 6.38 7.48 -4.72
CA PHE A 267 7.70 6.92 -4.50
C PHE A 267 7.60 5.66 -3.64
N TYR A 268 8.33 4.65 -4.02
CA TYR A 268 8.54 3.44 -3.23
C TYR A 268 9.81 3.65 -2.41
N GLN A 269 9.61 3.94 -1.13
CA GLN A 269 10.68 4.22 -0.17
C GLN A 269 11.07 2.96 0.57
N PRO A 270 12.39 2.75 0.84
CA PRO A 270 12.85 1.61 1.62
C PRO A 270 12.36 1.70 3.07
N VAL A 271 11.92 0.58 3.59
CA VAL A 271 11.50 0.37 4.98
C VAL A 271 12.13 -0.91 5.52
N TYR A 272 12.25 -1.02 6.84
CA TYR A 272 12.52 -2.30 7.46
C TYR A 272 11.21 -2.95 7.89
N ARG A 273 10.97 -4.16 7.38
CA ARG A 273 9.85 -5.01 7.75
C ARG A 273 10.29 -5.94 8.87
N PHE A 274 9.60 -5.86 9.99
CA PHE A 274 9.82 -6.71 11.15
C PHE A 274 8.71 -7.76 11.26
N GLU A 275 9.09 -9.02 11.36
CA GLU A 275 8.18 -10.09 11.75
C GLU A 275 8.30 -10.30 13.26
N LEU A 276 7.19 -10.20 13.94
CA LEU A 276 7.11 -10.16 15.39
C LEU A 276 6.24 -11.29 15.91
N SER A 277 6.61 -11.83 17.06
CA SER A 277 5.74 -12.69 17.86
C SER A 277 5.39 -11.95 19.15
N LEU A 278 4.09 -11.72 19.35
CA LEU A 278 3.56 -10.94 20.46
C LEU A 278 2.97 -11.85 21.52
N SER A 279 3.36 -11.66 22.79
CA SER A 279 2.78 -12.39 23.92
C SER A 279 2.14 -11.45 24.91
N GLY A 280 0.87 -11.71 25.26
CA GLY A 280 0.08 -10.95 26.23
C GLY A 280 -0.01 -11.63 27.60
N GLN A 281 -0.77 -11.04 28.51
CA GLN A 281 -1.01 -11.57 29.87
C GLN A 281 -1.70 -12.95 29.87
N SER A 282 -2.48 -13.26 28.86
CA SER A 282 -3.19 -14.53 28.71
C SER A 282 -2.30 -15.67 28.19
N GLY A 283 -1.04 -15.41 27.85
CA GLY A 283 -0.15 -16.37 27.20
C GLY A 283 -0.50 -16.66 25.73
N SER A 284 -1.48 -15.93 25.14
CA SER A 284 -1.74 -16.03 23.70
C SER A 284 -0.57 -15.47 22.92
N ILE A 285 -0.12 -16.21 21.90
CA ILE A 285 0.90 -15.75 20.95
C ILE A 285 0.16 -15.30 19.69
N THR A 286 0.52 -14.13 19.18
CA THR A 286 0.00 -13.58 17.92
C THR A 286 1.15 -13.13 17.08
N ASP A 287 1.19 -13.58 15.83
CA ASP A 287 2.17 -13.10 14.86
C ASP A 287 1.74 -11.73 14.32
N ALA A 288 2.71 -10.85 14.11
CA ALA A 288 2.49 -9.50 13.63
C ALA A 288 3.60 -9.08 12.66
N VAL A 289 3.29 -8.11 11.84
CA VAL A 289 4.26 -7.43 10.98
C VAL A 289 4.19 -5.95 11.29
N ASP A 290 5.35 -5.31 11.38
CA ASP A 290 5.44 -3.86 11.51
C ASP A 290 6.57 -3.31 10.65
N TYR A 291 6.49 -2.03 10.31
CA TYR A 291 7.42 -1.38 9.41
C TYR A 291 8.04 -0.15 10.06
N VAL A 292 9.31 0.07 9.79
CA VAL A 292 10.07 1.25 10.22
C VAL A 292 10.67 1.91 8.98
N PRO A 293 10.49 3.25 8.77
CA PRO A 293 11.16 3.95 7.69
C PRO A 293 12.67 3.72 7.74
N ALA A 294 13.27 3.36 6.60
CA ALA A 294 14.69 3.09 6.53
C ALA A 294 15.52 4.32 6.15
N LEU A 295 14.94 5.32 5.48
CA LEU A 295 15.68 6.54 5.11
C LEU A 295 16.24 7.24 6.36
N ALA A 296 17.53 7.65 6.29
CA ALA A 296 18.30 8.17 7.42
C ALA A 296 18.07 9.68 7.66
#